data_78c5fabf0a74510b2c2ea5b18608ef03
#
_entry.id   78c5fabf0a74510b2c2ea5b18608ef03
#
_cell.length_a   1.000
_cell.length_b   1.000
_cell.length_c   1.000
_cell.angle_alpha   90.00
_cell.angle_beta   90.00
_cell.angle_gamma   90.00
#
_symmetry.space_group_name_H-M   'P 1'
#
loop_
_entity.id
_entity.type
_entity.pdbx_description
1 polymer ?
#
loop_
_entity_poly.entity_id
_entity_poly.type
_entity_poly.pdbx_seq_one_letter_code
_entity_poly.pdbx_strand_id
1 'polypeptide(L)'
;MRYRLSNNDNKINTVEVPIYTESDYKKDQDKFEQSIQTNKLDLATFHRLMTHDLCAYTSVIETGCIGDISLRDIEWALKCPKQGWKILLKVSEELMRISPYYYRMNSLYSNMALFCWWIDLYDVKETAKVENIKKSYSALAAKLEGMNLKHEFSKIMKVIPYQDIYCGLVFENQTDFFFQQIDYKICEIYQIQDGLYNFRIDLSQIQGNNLSAYPDYVQRAYLNFRDENGNTNVNKQWYIPPADKQICLKLNSEWAFPYPILIGLVKDILDLEVYKKLKLQSARTDNYKAIAVEVPIDENTVDKPLLTPDTLGIFAEINRESMSDDIGLLHTLGSSATPISFKDSSNTRNNVGDAVDEIYNASGVSKELYNGSSSGTALTFSVENDSGFVYQLYRQFERWINRWIKIRKYNKTNFKFFFYLVDVTIFNRDNVSKRYKEAVSLGVSVIDKWLATLDMTPSRTLGSFILHKDIFDFQNNFVPLSSSFNSSVDSNETGRPTNKSKNETLDEAGEKTETNESNDKR
;
A
#
# COMPACT_ATOMS: atom_id res chain seq x y z
N MET A 1 35.97 7.90 13.85
CA MET A 1 35.79 8.64 12.58
C MET A 1 37.16 8.89 11.95
N ARG A 2 37.36 8.47 10.69
CA ARG A 2 38.62 8.70 9.96
C ARG A 2 38.43 9.84 8.98
N TYR A 3 39.03 10.97 9.21
CA TYR A 3 39.07 12.08 8.26
C TYR A 3 40.30 11.98 7.34
N ARG A 4 40.10 12.07 6.04
CA ARG A 4 41.17 12.22 5.05
C ARG A 4 41.36 13.71 4.77
N LEU A 5 42.50 14.24 5.20
CA LEU A 5 42.98 15.55 4.77
C LEU A 5 43.94 15.34 3.61
N SER A 6 43.63 15.88 2.45
CA SER A 6 44.52 15.90 1.28
C SER A 6 45.35 17.17 1.34
N ASN A 7 46.62 17.02 1.64
CA ASN A 7 47.62 18.05 1.33
C ASN A 7 48.30 17.74 0.01
N ASN A 8 48.68 18.80 -0.73
CA ASN A 8 49.20 18.75 -2.11
C ASN A 8 50.52 17.98 -2.31
N ASP A 9 51.05 17.33 -1.26
CA ASP A 9 52.23 16.50 -1.32
C ASP A 9 51.87 15.05 -0.99
N ASN A 10 51.59 14.26 -1.97
CA ASN A 10 51.39 12.80 -2.07
C ASN A 10 51.68 11.89 -0.84
N LYS A 11 51.61 12.37 0.38
CA LYS A 11 51.65 11.60 1.63
C LYS A 11 50.31 11.73 2.37
N ILE A 12 49.55 10.63 2.35
CA ILE A 12 48.31 10.51 3.12
C ILE A 12 48.70 10.35 4.60
N ASN A 13 48.66 11.44 5.36
CA ASN A 13 48.78 11.36 6.83
C ASN A 13 47.36 11.12 7.38
N THR A 14 47.09 9.92 7.85
CA THR A 14 45.91 9.62 8.66
C THR A 14 46.15 10.10 10.09
N VAL A 15 45.52 11.18 10.47
CA VAL A 15 45.46 11.58 11.88
C VAL A 15 44.32 10.79 12.52
N GLU A 16 44.64 9.86 13.39
CA GLU A 16 43.68 9.19 14.25
C GLU A 16 43.28 10.17 15.36
N VAL A 17 42.09 10.76 15.25
CA VAL A 17 41.49 11.52 16.36
C VAL A 17 40.98 10.48 17.38
N PRO A 18 41.41 10.52 18.64
CA PRO A 18 40.92 9.60 19.65
C PRO A 18 39.38 9.75 19.77
N ILE A 19 38.69 8.62 19.68
CA ILE A 19 37.23 8.58 19.81
C ILE A 19 36.93 8.84 21.29
N TYR A 20 36.24 9.96 21.56
CA TYR A 20 35.75 10.30 22.89
C TYR A 20 34.59 9.35 23.24
N THR A 21 34.80 8.48 24.22
CA THR A 21 33.83 7.43 24.59
C THR A 21 32.94 7.91 25.75
N GLU A 22 31.81 7.23 25.94
CA GLU A 22 30.90 7.51 27.04
C GLU A 22 31.53 7.33 28.41
N SER A 23 32.54 6.44 28.50
CA SER A 23 33.36 6.29 29.71
C SER A 23 34.29 7.49 29.96
N ASP A 24 34.76 8.14 28.89
CA ASP A 24 35.56 9.35 29.00
C ASP A 24 34.70 10.55 29.38
N TYR A 25 33.46 10.60 28.88
CA TYR A 25 32.48 11.60 29.29
C TYR A 25 32.17 11.54 30.79
N LYS A 26 31.89 10.35 31.33
CA LYS A 26 31.66 10.17 32.78
C LYS A 26 32.87 10.57 33.62
N LYS A 27 34.07 10.20 33.20
CA LYS A 27 35.33 10.60 33.90
C LYS A 27 35.55 12.11 33.87
N ASP A 28 35.21 12.75 32.76
CA ASP A 28 35.33 14.20 32.66
C ASP A 28 34.22 14.92 33.44
N GLN A 29 33.01 14.34 33.55
CA GLN A 29 31.98 14.79 34.45
C GLN A 29 32.43 14.71 35.93
N ASP A 30 32.94 13.57 36.35
CA ASP A 30 33.46 13.38 37.71
C ASP A 30 34.59 14.37 38.01
N LYS A 31 35.48 14.64 37.07
CA LYS A 31 36.57 15.64 37.21
C LYS A 31 36.01 17.06 37.26
N PHE A 32 34.98 17.37 36.50
CA PHE A 32 34.35 18.67 36.56
C PHE A 32 33.66 18.89 37.93
N GLU A 33 32.92 17.91 38.42
CA GLU A 33 32.34 17.96 39.78
C GLU A 33 33.42 18.09 40.88
N GLN A 34 34.55 17.37 40.76
CA GLN A 34 35.67 17.53 41.65
C GLN A 34 36.36 18.89 41.51
N SER A 35 36.40 19.46 40.31
CA SER A 35 36.99 20.78 40.07
C SER A 35 36.17 21.90 40.68
N ILE A 36 34.83 21.76 40.70
CA ILE A 36 33.90 22.67 41.38
C ILE A 36 34.17 22.62 42.89
N GLN A 37 34.32 21.42 43.46
CA GLN A 37 34.62 21.23 44.90
C GLN A 37 35.99 21.75 45.32
N THR A 38 36.98 21.75 44.40
CA THR A 38 38.37 22.17 44.69
C THR A 38 38.73 23.57 44.17
N ASN A 39 37.75 24.33 43.64
CA ASN A 39 37.94 25.67 43.04
C ASN A 39 39.01 25.75 41.94
N LYS A 40 39.24 24.65 41.21
CA LYS A 40 40.15 24.61 40.06
C LYS A 40 39.32 24.27 38.81
N LEU A 41 38.87 25.27 38.09
CA LEU A 41 38.14 25.08 36.85
C LEU A 41 39.08 24.54 35.76
N ASP A 42 38.92 23.32 35.34
CA ASP A 42 39.61 22.77 34.17
C ASP A 42 38.86 23.12 32.90
N LEU A 43 39.24 24.23 32.29
CA LEU A 43 38.65 24.76 31.05
C LEU A 43 38.70 23.74 29.91
N ALA A 44 39.69 22.85 29.86
CA ALA A 44 39.80 21.84 28.81
C ALA A 44 38.74 20.75 28.97
N THR A 45 38.46 20.34 30.21
CA THR A 45 37.40 19.37 30.53
C THR A 45 36.02 19.95 30.23
N PHE A 46 35.77 21.22 30.62
CA PHE A 46 34.55 21.92 30.30
C PHE A 46 34.33 22.04 28.78
N HIS A 47 35.36 22.39 28.02
CA HIS A 47 35.25 22.49 26.56
C HIS A 47 34.95 21.13 25.92
N ARG A 48 35.53 20.02 26.42
CA ARG A 48 35.28 18.67 25.93
C ARG A 48 33.84 18.22 26.23
N LEU A 49 33.33 18.51 27.41
CA LEU A 49 31.92 18.22 27.76
C LEU A 49 30.94 18.98 26.89
N MET A 50 31.16 20.28 26.69
CA MET A 50 30.31 21.09 25.78
C MET A 50 30.39 20.59 24.33
N THR A 51 31.58 20.21 23.87
CA THR A 51 31.74 19.70 22.50
C THR A 51 31.06 18.34 22.35
N HIS A 52 31.11 17.50 23.37
CA HIS A 52 30.42 16.21 23.38
C HIS A 52 28.91 16.37 23.33
N ASP A 53 28.36 17.27 24.12
CA ASP A 53 26.91 17.55 24.12
C ASP A 53 26.45 18.13 22.78
N LEU A 54 27.23 19.04 22.18
CA LEU A 54 27.00 19.54 20.83
C LEU A 54 27.11 18.40 19.78
N CYS A 55 28.10 17.54 19.87
CA CYS A 55 28.27 16.41 18.97
C CYS A 55 27.16 15.36 19.16
N ALA A 56 26.72 15.10 20.38
CA ALA A 56 25.56 14.23 20.63
C ALA A 56 24.26 14.79 20.02
N TYR A 57 24.10 16.11 20.03
CA TYR A 57 22.98 16.78 19.34
C TYR A 57 23.08 16.71 17.81
N THR A 58 24.29 16.74 17.25
CA THR A 58 24.52 16.71 15.80
C THR A 58 24.69 15.31 15.24
N SER A 59 25.03 14.30 16.06
CA SER A 59 25.25 12.91 15.63
C SER A 59 23.98 12.12 15.33
N VAL A 60 22.81 12.72 15.46
CA VAL A 60 21.51 12.09 15.15
C VAL A 60 21.30 11.86 13.64
N ILE A 61 22.25 12.27 12.78
CA ILE A 61 22.09 12.17 11.31
C ILE A 61 22.58 10.83 10.74
N GLU A 62 23.11 9.91 11.54
CA GLU A 62 23.53 8.61 11.06
C GLU A 62 22.47 7.54 11.31
N THR A 63 21.42 7.47 10.48
CA THR A 63 20.68 6.22 10.32
C THR A 63 19.98 6.15 8.98
N GLY A 64 20.73 6.09 7.90
CA GLY A 64 20.21 5.69 6.62
C GLY A 64 20.27 4.18 6.43
N CYS A 65 19.71 3.37 7.34
CA CYS A 65 19.54 1.94 7.11
C CYS A 65 18.08 1.52 7.30
N ILE A 66 17.62 0.65 6.42
CA ILE A 66 16.34 -0.03 6.55
C ILE A 66 16.64 -1.47 6.98
N GLY A 67 16.36 -1.79 8.23
CA GLY A 67 16.83 -3.06 8.82
C GLY A 67 18.35 -3.17 8.74
N ASP A 68 18.86 -4.24 8.11
CA ASP A 68 20.30 -4.50 7.92
C ASP A 68 20.87 -3.90 6.62
N ILE A 69 20.06 -3.15 5.82
CA ILE A 69 20.45 -2.66 4.50
C ILE A 69 20.88 -1.20 4.61
N SER A 70 22.11 -0.92 4.19
CA SER A 70 22.63 0.45 4.20
C SER A 70 22.01 1.32 3.08
N LEU A 71 21.96 2.64 3.30
CA LEU A 71 21.51 3.59 2.30
C LEU A 71 22.31 3.46 0.99
N ARG A 72 23.61 3.20 1.09
CA ARG A 72 24.49 3.02 -0.05
C ARG A 72 24.11 1.81 -0.91
N ASP A 73 23.71 0.69 -0.26
CA ASP A 73 23.27 -0.51 -0.97
C ASP A 73 21.93 -0.28 -1.66
N ILE A 74 21.03 0.50 -1.03
CA ILE A 74 19.76 0.91 -1.62
C ILE A 74 20.00 1.77 -2.86
N GLU A 75 20.87 2.77 -2.77
CA GLU A 75 21.22 3.63 -3.90
C GLU A 75 21.86 2.86 -5.05
N TRP A 76 22.74 1.93 -4.73
CA TRP A 76 23.33 1.06 -5.74
C TRP A 76 22.27 0.18 -6.40
N ALA A 77 21.37 -0.41 -5.62
CA ALA A 77 20.31 -1.26 -6.14
C ALA A 77 19.31 -0.49 -7.02
N LEU A 78 19.02 0.79 -6.69
CA LEU A 78 18.20 1.66 -7.54
C LEU A 78 18.90 2.03 -8.86
N LYS A 79 20.22 2.21 -8.85
CA LYS A 79 21.01 2.48 -10.05
C LYS A 79 21.22 1.23 -10.93
N CYS A 80 21.31 0.06 -10.31
CA CYS A 80 21.55 -1.22 -10.97
C CYS A 80 20.45 -2.25 -10.63
N PRO A 81 19.17 -2.01 -10.99
CA PRO A 81 18.04 -2.80 -10.51
C PRO A 81 18.12 -4.27 -10.95
N LYS A 82 18.68 -4.55 -12.12
CA LYS A 82 18.87 -5.94 -12.61
C LYS A 82 19.71 -6.82 -11.66
N GLN A 83 20.65 -6.23 -10.94
CA GLN A 83 21.50 -6.96 -9.99
C GLN A 83 21.00 -6.79 -8.54
N GLY A 84 20.42 -5.63 -8.25
CA GLY A 84 19.96 -5.24 -6.91
C GLY A 84 18.51 -5.58 -6.57
N TRP A 85 17.75 -6.24 -7.46
CA TRP A 85 16.32 -6.48 -7.24
C TRP A 85 16.00 -7.20 -5.91
N LYS A 86 16.87 -8.11 -5.45
CA LYS A 86 16.68 -8.79 -4.15
C LYS A 86 16.74 -7.82 -2.97
N ILE A 87 17.62 -6.83 -3.06
CA ILE A 87 17.74 -5.76 -2.07
C ILE A 87 16.49 -4.89 -2.13
N LEU A 88 16.05 -4.50 -3.33
CA LEU A 88 14.85 -3.67 -3.50
C LEU A 88 13.59 -4.35 -2.97
N LEU A 89 13.44 -5.65 -3.18
CA LEU A 89 12.33 -6.41 -2.60
C LEU A 89 12.38 -6.41 -1.07
N LYS A 90 13.56 -6.69 -0.48
CA LYS A 90 13.72 -6.69 0.97
C LYS A 90 13.42 -5.30 1.55
N VAL A 91 13.89 -4.25 0.89
CA VAL A 91 13.58 -2.86 1.27
C VAL A 91 12.09 -2.57 1.21
N SER A 92 11.42 -3.00 0.14
CA SER A 92 9.97 -2.84 -0.01
C SER A 92 9.18 -3.58 1.07
N GLU A 93 9.57 -4.81 1.41
CA GLU A 93 8.98 -5.59 2.51
C GLU A 93 9.16 -4.89 3.86
N GLU A 94 10.34 -4.33 4.13
CA GLU A 94 10.59 -3.57 5.36
C GLU A 94 9.80 -2.26 5.40
N LEU A 95 9.73 -1.52 4.28
CA LEU A 95 8.93 -0.29 4.19
C LEU A 95 7.44 -0.54 4.41
N MET A 96 6.91 -1.68 3.98
CA MET A 96 5.53 -2.08 4.28
C MET A 96 5.27 -2.21 5.79
N ARG A 97 6.30 -2.54 6.58
CA ARG A 97 6.18 -2.65 8.05
C ARG A 97 6.44 -1.33 8.77
N ILE A 98 7.41 -0.55 8.28
CA ILE A 98 7.92 0.64 8.99
C ILE A 98 7.19 1.90 8.58
N SER A 99 6.89 2.07 7.27
CA SER A 99 6.33 3.32 6.75
C SER A 99 4.81 3.25 6.58
N PRO A 100 4.04 4.00 7.39
CA PRO A 100 2.58 4.08 7.21
C PRO A 100 2.17 4.63 5.84
N TYR A 101 2.95 5.54 5.26
CA TYR A 101 2.69 6.11 3.93
C TYR A 101 2.83 5.04 2.84
N TYR A 102 3.94 4.30 2.85
CA TYR A 102 4.19 3.23 1.91
C TYR A 102 3.13 2.12 2.00
N TYR A 103 2.79 1.72 3.22
CA TYR A 103 1.72 0.75 3.47
C TYR A 103 0.36 1.22 2.93
N ARG A 104 -0.04 2.46 3.21
CA ARG A 104 -1.34 2.99 2.76
C ARG A 104 -1.43 3.09 1.25
N MET A 105 -0.38 3.57 0.58
CA MET A 105 -0.34 3.67 -0.88
C MET A 105 -0.44 2.29 -1.55
N ASN A 106 0.34 1.31 -1.09
CA ASN A 106 0.22 -0.06 -1.60
C ASN A 106 -1.15 -0.68 -1.29
N SER A 107 -1.70 -0.42 -0.12
CA SER A 107 -3.03 -0.92 0.28
C SER A 107 -4.16 -0.32 -0.56
N LEU A 108 -4.01 0.90 -1.07
CA LEU A 108 -4.98 1.50 -1.97
C LEU A 108 -5.20 0.62 -3.20
N TYR A 109 -4.13 0.22 -3.90
CA TYR A 109 -4.21 -0.63 -5.09
C TYR A 109 -4.87 -1.98 -4.81
N SER A 110 -4.57 -2.59 -3.67
CA SER A 110 -5.17 -3.87 -3.30
C SER A 110 -6.64 -3.76 -2.91
N ASN A 111 -7.02 -2.65 -2.27
CA ASN A 111 -8.39 -2.45 -1.79
C ASN A 111 -9.34 -1.93 -2.87
N MET A 112 -8.81 -1.38 -3.97
CA MET A 112 -9.65 -0.97 -5.11
C MET A 112 -10.37 -2.12 -5.77
N ALA A 113 -9.80 -3.32 -5.79
CA ALA A 113 -10.27 -4.45 -6.57
C ALA A 113 -11.51 -5.11 -5.95
N LEU A 114 -12.57 -5.28 -6.72
CA LEU A 114 -13.82 -5.90 -6.29
C LEU A 114 -13.99 -7.34 -6.79
N PHE A 115 -13.28 -7.75 -7.84
CA PHE A 115 -13.36 -9.08 -8.45
C PHE A 115 -14.78 -9.54 -8.77
N CYS A 116 -15.56 -8.67 -9.40
CA CYS A 116 -16.87 -9.01 -9.93
C CYS A 116 -16.72 -9.86 -11.19
N TRP A 117 -17.23 -11.06 -11.19
CA TRP A 117 -17.01 -12.01 -12.28
C TRP A 117 -18.30 -12.66 -12.77
N TRP A 118 -18.25 -13.14 -14.02
CA TRP A 118 -19.31 -13.88 -14.66
C TRP A 118 -18.74 -14.95 -15.61
N ILE A 119 -19.62 -15.82 -16.14
CA ILE A 119 -19.26 -16.86 -17.10
C ILE A 119 -20.07 -16.60 -18.38
N ASP A 120 -19.37 -16.24 -19.44
CA ASP A 120 -19.93 -16.09 -20.76
C ASP A 120 -19.90 -17.42 -21.53
N LEU A 121 -20.86 -17.57 -22.45
CA LEU A 121 -20.94 -18.70 -23.36
C LEU A 121 -20.57 -18.22 -24.78
N TYR A 122 -19.65 -18.94 -25.44
CA TYR A 122 -19.24 -18.61 -26.79
C TYR A 122 -18.98 -19.86 -27.63
N ASP A 123 -18.81 -19.71 -28.97
CA ASP A 123 -18.56 -20.79 -29.92
C ASP A 123 -19.60 -21.93 -29.81
N VAL A 124 -20.89 -21.54 -29.79
CA VAL A 124 -22.00 -22.47 -29.71
C VAL A 124 -22.34 -22.97 -31.11
N LYS A 125 -22.23 -24.27 -31.34
CA LYS A 125 -22.60 -24.90 -32.59
C LYS A 125 -24.05 -25.35 -32.56
N GLU A 126 -24.72 -25.42 -33.72
CA GLU A 126 -26.10 -25.87 -33.84
C GLU A 126 -26.35 -27.28 -33.27
N THR A 127 -25.33 -28.12 -33.26
CA THR A 127 -25.39 -29.48 -32.68
C THR A 127 -25.35 -29.52 -31.14
N ALA A 128 -25.19 -28.37 -30.50
CA ALA A 128 -25.14 -28.29 -29.03
C ALA A 128 -26.53 -28.42 -28.42
N LYS A 129 -26.74 -29.42 -27.56
CA LYS A 129 -27.99 -29.58 -26.82
C LYS A 129 -27.99 -28.63 -25.61
N VAL A 130 -29.05 -27.84 -25.47
CA VAL A 130 -29.26 -26.86 -24.39
C VAL A 130 -29.11 -27.50 -23.00
N GLU A 131 -29.61 -28.71 -22.81
CA GLU A 131 -29.49 -29.44 -21.54
C GLU A 131 -28.03 -29.71 -21.15
N ASN A 132 -27.17 -30.06 -22.13
CA ASN A 132 -25.74 -30.29 -21.88
C ASN A 132 -25.02 -28.98 -21.53
N ILE A 133 -25.39 -27.87 -22.19
CA ILE A 133 -24.87 -26.55 -21.86
C ILE A 133 -25.25 -26.19 -20.43
N LYS A 134 -26.55 -26.31 -20.08
CA LYS A 134 -27.08 -26.00 -18.75
C LYS A 134 -26.36 -26.81 -17.65
N LYS A 135 -26.23 -28.13 -17.86
CA LYS A 135 -25.55 -29.03 -16.91
C LYS A 135 -24.07 -28.65 -16.74
N SER A 136 -23.36 -28.41 -17.84
CA SER A 136 -21.95 -28.03 -17.80
C SER A 136 -21.73 -26.64 -17.21
N TYR A 137 -22.61 -25.69 -17.50
CA TYR A 137 -22.59 -24.35 -16.93
C TYR A 137 -22.78 -24.36 -15.41
N SER A 138 -23.82 -25.05 -14.94
CA SER A 138 -24.10 -25.17 -13.51
C SER A 138 -22.94 -25.86 -12.75
N ALA A 139 -22.35 -26.89 -13.33
CA ALA A 139 -21.18 -27.56 -12.75
C ALA A 139 -19.95 -26.65 -12.67
N LEU A 140 -19.68 -25.87 -13.74
CA LEU A 140 -18.58 -24.91 -13.75
C LEU A 140 -18.83 -23.77 -12.75
N ALA A 141 -20.05 -23.20 -12.74
CA ALA A 141 -20.44 -22.12 -11.83
C ALA A 141 -20.29 -22.54 -10.35
N ALA A 142 -20.77 -23.73 -10.00
CA ALA A 142 -20.63 -24.28 -8.66
C ALA A 142 -19.16 -24.51 -8.27
N LYS A 143 -18.34 -25.00 -9.20
CA LYS A 143 -16.91 -25.21 -8.95
C LYS A 143 -16.16 -23.88 -8.71
N LEU A 144 -16.41 -22.87 -9.56
CA LEU A 144 -15.79 -21.55 -9.41
C LEU A 144 -16.27 -20.84 -8.14
N GLU A 145 -17.53 -20.99 -7.75
CA GLU A 145 -18.03 -20.48 -6.47
C GLU A 145 -17.30 -21.14 -5.28
N GLY A 146 -17.12 -22.46 -5.32
CA GLY A 146 -16.40 -23.21 -4.29
C GLY A 146 -14.91 -22.85 -4.20
N MET A 147 -14.31 -22.29 -5.27
CA MET A 147 -12.93 -21.80 -5.24
C MET A 147 -12.77 -20.47 -4.48
N ASN A 148 -13.85 -19.79 -4.13
CA ASN A 148 -13.85 -18.50 -3.43
C ASN A 148 -12.89 -17.47 -4.04
N LEU A 149 -13.00 -17.28 -5.37
CA LEU A 149 -12.03 -16.53 -6.17
C LEU A 149 -11.81 -15.10 -5.69
N LYS A 150 -12.85 -14.43 -5.16
CA LYS A 150 -12.70 -13.08 -4.61
C LYS A 150 -11.70 -13.03 -3.47
N HIS A 151 -11.81 -13.97 -2.54
CA HIS A 151 -10.89 -14.05 -1.41
C HIS A 151 -9.46 -14.37 -1.87
N GLU A 152 -9.34 -15.35 -2.74
CA GLU A 152 -8.03 -15.79 -3.24
C GLU A 152 -7.31 -14.71 -4.05
N PHE A 153 -8.03 -14.02 -4.94
CA PHE A 153 -7.46 -12.92 -5.70
C PHE A 153 -7.14 -11.70 -4.82
N SER A 154 -7.95 -11.45 -3.78
CA SER A 154 -7.65 -10.39 -2.82
C SER A 154 -6.34 -10.63 -2.06
N LYS A 155 -6.02 -11.89 -1.72
CA LYS A 155 -4.71 -12.23 -1.11
C LYS A 155 -3.56 -11.89 -2.05
N ILE A 156 -3.70 -12.24 -3.32
CA ILE A 156 -2.69 -11.99 -4.33
C ILE A 156 -2.51 -10.48 -4.54
N MET A 157 -3.61 -9.72 -4.63
CA MET A 157 -3.57 -8.27 -4.79
C MET A 157 -2.89 -7.54 -3.64
N LYS A 158 -2.86 -8.10 -2.44
CA LYS A 158 -2.13 -7.49 -1.32
C LYS A 158 -0.61 -7.60 -1.46
N VAL A 159 -0.14 -8.57 -2.23
CA VAL A 159 1.30 -8.86 -2.39
C VAL A 159 1.90 -8.14 -3.58
N ILE A 160 1.20 -8.15 -4.71
CA ILE A 160 1.74 -7.66 -6.00
C ILE A 160 2.22 -6.19 -5.96
N PRO A 161 1.52 -5.22 -5.34
CA PRO A 161 1.97 -3.83 -5.38
C PRO A 161 3.36 -3.62 -4.77
N TYR A 162 3.71 -4.33 -3.70
CA TYR A 162 5.00 -4.16 -3.04
C TYR A 162 6.06 -5.20 -3.42
N GLN A 163 5.68 -6.30 -4.11
CA GLN A 163 6.63 -7.31 -4.60
C GLN A 163 6.74 -7.33 -6.13
N ASP A 164 5.82 -6.67 -6.86
CA ASP A 164 5.69 -6.71 -8.33
C ASP A 164 5.30 -8.08 -8.87
N ILE A 165 5.58 -9.15 -8.16
CA ILE A 165 5.34 -10.53 -8.58
C ILE A 165 4.70 -11.35 -7.48
N TYR A 166 3.82 -12.26 -7.88
CA TYR A 166 3.26 -13.29 -7.02
C TYR A 166 3.48 -14.66 -7.65
N CYS A 167 4.15 -15.55 -6.93
CA CYS A 167 4.27 -16.96 -7.27
C CYS A 167 3.44 -17.79 -6.29
N GLY A 168 2.53 -18.59 -6.80
CA GLY A 168 1.65 -19.41 -5.97
C GLY A 168 1.45 -20.81 -6.52
N LEU A 169 1.26 -21.74 -5.61
CA LEU A 169 0.87 -23.12 -5.90
C LEU A 169 -0.60 -23.33 -5.62
N VAL A 170 -1.28 -24.05 -6.48
CA VAL A 170 -2.69 -24.41 -6.30
C VAL A 170 -2.77 -25.59 -5.36
N PHE A 171 -3.38 -25.35 -4.20
CA PHE A 171 -3.80 -26.41 -3.30
C PHE A 171 -5.29 -26.69 -3.53
N GLU A 172 -5.60 -27.88 -4.00
CA GLU A 172 -6.95 -28.27 -4.37
C GLU A 172 -7.21 -29.71 -3.94
N ASN A 173 -8.24 -29.91 -3.12
CA ASN A 173 -8.81 -31.20 -2.78
C ASN A 173 -10.32 -31.18 -3.05
N GLN A 174 -11.08 -32.09 -2.47
CA GLN A 174 -12.54 -32.18 -2.71
C GLN A 174 -13.31 -31.00 -2.12
N THR A 175 -12.88 -30.50 -0.97
CA THR A 175 -13.55 -29.44 -0.19
C THR A 175 -12.89 -28.08 -0.28
N ASP A 176 -11.56 -28.07 -0.43
CA ASP A 176 -10.76 -26.87 -0.26
C ASP A 176 -10.04 -26.47 -1.55
N PHE A 177 -9.94 -25.18 -1.73
CA PHE A 177 -9.17 -24.58 -2.80
C PHE A 177 -8.49 -23.29 -2.27
N PHE A 178 -7.18 -23.17 -2.44
CA PHE A 178 -6.47 -21.92 -2.15
C PHE A 178 -5.16 -21.83 -2.94
N PHE A 179 -4.67 -20.60 -3.10
CA PHE A 179 -3.34 -20.33 -3.60
C PHE A 179 -2.36 -20.20 -2.45
N GLN A 180 -1.41 -21.11 -2.38
CA GLN A 180 -0.30 -21.03 -1.44
C GLN A 180 0.79 -20.15 -2.02
N GLN A 181 1.06 -19.02 -1.38
CA GLN A 181 2.17 -18.15 -1.77
C GLN A 181 3.51 -18.87 -1.55
N ILE A 182 4.39 -18.77 -2.52
CA ILE A 182 5.77 -19.24 -2.43
C ILE A 182 6.68 -18.02 -2.45
N ASP A 183 7.72 -18.04 -1.62
CA ASP A 183 8.72 -16.98 -1.61
C ASP A 183 9.38 -16.89 -3.00
N TYR A 184 9.26 -15.73 -3.61
CA TYR A 184 9.85 -15.50 -4.93
C TYR A 184 11.37 -15.72 -4.96
N LYS A 185 12.05 -15.59 -3.82
CA LYS A 185 13.52 -15.80 -3.71
C LYS A 185 13.95 -17.21 -4.09
N ILE A 186 13.04 -18.19 -3.92
CA ILE A 186 13.25 -19.61 -4.31
C ILE A 186 12.61 -19.95 -5.65
N CYS A 187 12.01 -18.97 -6.33
CA CYS A 187 11.36 -19.15 -7.62
C CYS A 187 12.11 -18.41 -8.73
N GLU A 188 11.94 -18.86 -9.94
CA GLU A 188 12.43 -18.17 -11.13
C GLU A 188 11.39 -18.27 -12.24
N ILE A 189 11.12 -17.17 -12.95
CA ILE A 189 10.29 -17.21 -14.16
C ILE A 189 11.03 -18.03 -15.21
N TYR A 190 10.41 -19.11 -15.63
CA TYR A 190 10.99 -20.05 -16.58
C TYR A 190 10.50 -19.81 -17.99
N GLN A 191 9.20 -19.57 -18.16
CA GLN A 191 8.54 -19.54 -19.45
C GLN A 191 7.29 -18.67 -19.41
N ILE A 192 6.97 -18.08 -20.57
CA ILE A 192 5.65 -17.46 -20.80
C ILE A 192 4.85 -18.43 -21.68
N GLN A 193 3.70 -18.88 -21.20
CA GLN A 193 2.80 -19.76 -21.92
C GLN A 193 1.38 -19.22 -21.90
N ASP A 194 0.76 -19.12 -23.05
CA ASP A 194 -0.60 -18.56 -23.19
C ASP A 194 -0.73 -17.16 -22.57
N GLY A 195 0.35 -16.34 -22.68
CA GLY A 195 0.44 -14.98 -22.12
C GLY A 195 0.49 -14.92 -20.60
N LEU A 196 0.77 -16.03 -19.93
CA LEU A 196 0.97 -16.11 -18.48
C LEU A 196 2.37 -16.59 -18.16
N TYR A 197 2.90 -16.10 -17.06
CA TYR A 197 4.18 -16.53 -16.55
C TYR A 197 4.06 -17.91 -15.92
N ASN A 198 5.02 -18.79 -16.21
CA ASN A 198 5.25 -20.03 -15.51
C ASN A 198 6.58 -19.93 -14.77
N PHE A 199 6.62 -20.43 -13.55
CA PHE A 199 7.83 -20.39 -12.74
C PHE A 199 8.34 -21.79 -12.42
N ARG A 200 9.60 -21.87 -12.06
CA ARG A 200 10.25 -23.07 -11.51
C ARG A 200 10.69 -22.80 -10.09
N ILE A 201 10.71 -23.83 -9.27
CA ILE A 201 11.06 -23.78 -7.84
C ILE A 201 12.41 -24.45 -7.66
N ASP A 202 13.31 -23.80 -6.94
CA ASP A 202 14.57 -24.39 -6.49
C ASP A 202 14.32 -25.27 -5.26
N LEU A 203 14.29 -26.59 -5.48
CA LEU A 203 14.06 -27.55 -4.42
C LEU A 203 15.18 -27.58 -3.38
N SER A 204 16.39 -27.09 -3.72
CA SER A 204 17.52 -27.05 -2.79
C SER A 204 17.29 -26.08 -1.62
N GLN A 205 16.43 -25.07 -1.82
CA GLN A 205 16.08 -24.07 -0.82
C GLN A 205 14.95 -24.52 0.11
N ILE A 206 14.26 -25.62 -0.21
CA ILE A 206 13.19 -26.16 0.63
C ILE A 206 13.81 -26.96 1.78
N GLN A 207 13.47 -26.57 3.01
CA GLN A 207 13.89 -27.31 4.19
C GLN A 207 12.98 -28.54 4.37
N GLY A 208 13.58 -29.72 4.59
CA GLY A 208 12.84 -30.98 4.73
C GLY A 208 11.78 -30.95 5.85
N ASN A 209 12.02 -30.19 6.93
CA ASN A 209 11.07 -30.04 8.04
C ASN A 209 9.77 -29.32 7.63
N ASN A 210 9.81 -28.50 6.57
CA ASN A 210 8.66 -27.73 6.08
C ASN A 210 7.99 -28.40 4.86
N LEU A 211 8.44 -29.59 4.47
CA LEU A 211 7.97 -30.25 3.25
C LEU A 211 6.47 -30.57 3.30
N SER A 212 5.94 -30.89 4.48
CA SER A 212 4.51 -31.17 4.67
C SER A 212 3.59 -29.97 4.40
N ALA A 213 4.14 -28.75 4.40
CA ALA A 213 3.39 -27.55 4.07
C ALA A 213 3.16 -27.36 2.56
N TYR A 214 3.86 -28.11 1.71
CA TYR A 214 3.73 -28.02 0.26
C TYR A 214 2.73 -29.04 -0.28
N PRO A 215 2.09 -28.77 -1.43
CA PRO A 215 1.20 -29.74 -2.09
C PRO A 215 1.92 -31.04 -2.47
N ASP A 216 1.20 -32.15 -2.53
CA ASP A 216 1.73 -33.51 -2.79
C ASP A 216 2.63 -33.58 -4.03
N TYR A 217 2.31 -32.84 -5.10
CA TYR A 217 3.10 -32.86 -6.32
C TYR A 217 4.49 -32.22 -6.15
N VAL A 218 4.63 -31.25 -5.24
CA VAL A 218 5.92 -30.65 -4.86
C VAL A 218 6.68 -31.59 -3.92
N GLN A 219 6.00 -32.19 -2.97
CA GLN A 219 6.60 -33.19 -2.06
C GLN A 219 7.21 -34.36 -2.83
N ARG A 220 6.48 -34.90 -3.81
CA ARG A 220 7.00 -35.97 -4.68
C ARG A 220 8.22 -35.51 -5.51
N ALA A 221 8.19 -34.28 -6.00
CA ALA A 221 9.34 -33.72 -6.71
C ALA A 221 10.57 -33.57 -5.80
N TYR A 222 10.35 -33.16 -4.55
CA TYR A 222 11.44 -33.05 -3.56
C TYR A 222 12.03 -34.42 -3.21
N LEU A 223 11.21 -35.46 -3.00
CA LEU A 223 11.69 -36.83 -2.75
C LEU A 223 12.47 -37.41 -3.96
N ASN A 224 12.13 -36.99 -5.18
CA ASN A 224 12.90 -37.33 -6.37
C ASN A 224 14.22 -36.54 -6.50
N PHE A 225 14.31 -35.36 -5.91
CA PHE A 225 15.52 -34.54 -5.86
C PHE A 225 16.46 -34.99 -4.75
N ARG A 226 15.92 -35.36 -3.58
CA ARG A 226 16.70 -35.77 -2.40
C ARG A 226 16.30 -37.17 -1.97
N ASP A 227 17.23 -38.12 -2.05
CA ASP A 227 17.03 -39.49 -1.61
C ASP A 227 16.91 -39.60 -0.09
N GLU A 228 16.37 -40.71 0.41
CA GLU A 228 16.29 -41.02 1.85
C GLU A 228 17.66 -40.98 2.56
N ASN A 229 18.75 -41.22 1.83
CA ASN A 229 20.12 -41.10 2.32
C ASN A 229 20.70 -39.68 2.30
N GLY A 230 19.88 -38.68 1.88
CA GLY A 230 20.30 -37.29 1.82
C GLY A 230 21.09 -36.89 0.58
N ASN A 231 21.32 -37.81 -0.37
CA ASN A 231 21.98 -37.47 -1.63
C ASN A 231 21.08 -36.63 -2.50
N THR A 232 21.64 -35.60 -3.17
CA THR A 232 20.91 -34.67 -4.01
C THR A 232 21.19 -34.92 -5.50
N ASN A 233 20.14 -34.97 -6.30
CA ASN A 233 20.26 -35.07 -7.75
C ASN A 233 20.18 -33.66 -8.36
N VAL A 234 21.35 -33.10 -8.68
CA VAL A 234 21.48 -31.73 -9.24
C VAL A 234 20.62 -31.52 -10.50
N ASN A 235 20.44 -32.54 -11.33
CA ASN A 235 19.63 -32.44 -12.55
C ASN A 235 18.13 -32.26 -12.24
N LYS A 236 17.68 -32.55 -11.03
CA LYS A 236 16.29 -32.42 -10.57
C LYS A 236 16.09 -31.30 -9.55
N GLN A 237 17.08 -30.40 -9.41
CA GLN A 237 17.02 -29.27 -8.48
C GLN A 237 15.87 -28.33 -8.81
N TRP A 238 15.62 -28.09 -10.09
CA TRP A 238 14.56 -27.19 -10.53
C TRP A 238 13.30 -27.95 -10.88
N TYR A 239 12.22 -27.65 -10.18
CA TYR A 239 10.91 -28.24 -10.41
C TYR A 239 9.97 -27.23 -11.07
N ILE A 240 9.30 -27.65 -12.15
CA ILE A 240 8.29 -26.88 -12.86
C ILE A 240 6.93 -27.47 -12.53
N PRO A 241 6.09 -26.78 -11.74
CA PRO A 241 4.73 -27.25 -11.47
C PRO A 241 3.88 -27.25 -12.76
N PRO A 242 2.89 -28.16 -12.88
CA PRO A 242 1.96 -28.15 -14.02
C PRO A 242 1.22 -26.79 -14.14
N ALA A 243 0.88 -26.41 -15.37
CA ALA A 243 0.31 -25.09 -15.67
C ALA A 243 -1.05 -24.81 -14.96
N ASP A 244 -1.81 -25.85 -14.63
CA ASP A 244 -3.05 -25.73 -13.85
C ASP A 244 -2.83 -25.78 -12.33
N LYS A 245 -1.60 -26.04 -11.89
CA LYS A 245 -1.20 -26.15 -10.49
C LYS A 245 -0.32 -25.00 -10.02
N GLN A 246 -0.04 -24.05 -10.89
CA GLN A 246 0.72 -22.86 -10.56
C GLN A 246 0.02 -21.59 -11.02
N ILE A 247 0.21 -20.51 -10.28
CA ILE A 247 -0.19 -19.16 -10.68
C ILE A 247 1.00 -18.23 -10.49
N CYS A 248 1.34 -17.50 -11.55
CA CYS A 248 2.37 -16.47 -11.49
C CYS A 248 1.85 -15.22 -12.18
N LEU A 249 1.77 -14.16 -11.43
CA LEU A 249 1.28 -12.87 -11.88
C LEU A 249 2.36 -11.83 -11.65
N LYS A 250 2.51 -10.92 -12.60
CA LYS A 250 3.51 -9.86 -12.54
C LYS A 250 2.92 -8.57 -13.08
N LEU A 251 3.10 -7.49 -12.34
CA LEU A 251 2.54 -6.21 -12.72
C LEU A 251 3.40 -5.52 -13.79
N ASN A 252 4.68 -5.38 -13.53
CA ASN A 252 5.61 -4.75 -14.46
C ASN A 252 6.15 -5.77 -15.48
N SER A 253 5.49 -5.87 -16.63
CA SER A 253 5.86 -6.83 -17.68
C SER A 253 7.13 -6.46 -18.46
N GLU A 254 7.61 -5.21 -18.36
CA GLU A 254 8.77 -4.72 -19.10
C GLU A 254 10.11 -5.27 -18.56
N TRP A 255 10.14 -5.63 -17.29
CA TRP A 255 11.34 -6.10 -16.61
C TRP A 255 11.31 -7.60 -16.40
N ALA A 256 12.42 -8.28 -16.68
CA ALA A 256 12.56 -9.71 -16.42
C ALA A 256 12.70 -10.06 -14.93
N PHE A 257 12.96 -9.08 -14.10
CA PHE A 257 13.11 -9.18 -12.64
C PHE A 257 12.01 -8.39 -11.93
N PRO A 258 11.69 -8.69 -10.66
CA PRO A 258 10.71 -7.93 -9.90
C PRO A 258 11.18 -6.50 -9.62
N TYR A 259 10.26 -5.56 -9.78
CA TYR A 259 10.51 -4.16 -9.49
C TYR A 259 9.25 -3.54 -8.88
N PRO A 260 9.17 -3.41 -7.54
CA PRO A 260 8.00 -2.86 -6.86
C PRO A 260 7.64 -1.46 -7.37
N ILE A 261 6.36 -1.17 -7.54
CA ILE A 261 5.87 0.07 -8.18
C ILE A 261 6.37 1.32 -7.46
N LEU A 262 6.27 1.32 -6.13
CA LEU A 262 6.56 2.47 -5.30
C LEU A 262 8.00 2.48 -4.74
N ILE A 263 8.88 1.62 -5.26
CA ILE A 263 10.25 1.50 -4.73
C ILE A 263 11.07 2.78 -4.95
N GLY A 264 10.74 3.58 -5.95
CA GLY A 264 11.37 4.88 -6.19
C GLY A 264 11.21 5.87 -5.05
N LEU A 265 10.14 5.74 -4.25
CA LEU A 265 9.84 6.60 -3.10
C LEU A 265 10.70 6.33 -1.87
N VAL A 266 11.54 5.31 -1.90
CA VAL A 266 12.34 4.91 -0.72
C VAL A 266 13.19 6.06 -0.18
N LYS A 267 13.76 6.87 -1.05
CA LYS A 267 14.57 8.04 -0.64
C LYS A 267 13.73 9.10 0.04
N ASP A 268 12.62 9.48 -0.57
CA ASP A 268 11.72 10.52 -0.05
C ASP A 268 11.14 10.12 1.31
N ILE A 269 10.85 8.82 1.49
CA ILE A 269 10.37 8.28 2.77
C ILE A 269 11.46 8.35 3.84
N LEU A 270 12.72 8.05 3.50
CA LEU A 270 13.84 8.14 4.43
C LEU A 270 14.14 9.59 4.80
N ASP A 271 14.12 10.49 3.82
CA ASP A 271 14.33 11.92 4.03
C ASP A 271 13.22 12.52 4.90
N LEU A 272 11.99 12.05 4.77
CA LEU A 272 10.88 12.46 5.64
C LEU A 272 11.18 12.15 7.13
N GLU A 273 11.78 11.02 7.43
CA GLU A 273 12.16 10.69 8.81
C GLU A 273 13.24 11.64 9.34
N VAL A 274 14.21 11.98 8.49
CA VAL A 274 15.23 12.98 8.82
C VAL A 274 14.59 14.34 9.09
N TYR A 275 13.67 14.79 8.23
CA TYR A 275 12.94 16.04 8.44
C TYR A 275 12.11 16.06 9.72
N LYS A 276 11.47 14.95 10.08
CA LYS A 276 10.75 14.84 11.36
C LYS A 276 11.68 14.97 12.56
N LYS A 277 12.86 14.33 12.50
CA LYS A 277 13.89 14.44 13.55
C LYS A 277 14.41 15.88 13.65
N LEU A 278 14.72 16.52 12.51
CA LEU A 278 15.14 17.92 12.48
C LEU A 278 14.07 18.86 13.02
N LYS A 279 12.80 18.65 12.70
CA LYS A 279 11.68 19.44 13.25
C LYS A 279 11.58 19.28 14.77
N LEU A 280 11.71 18.06 15.28
CA LEU A 280 11.71 17.79 16.73
C LEU A 280 12.89 18.48 17.40
N GLN A 281 14.07 18.41 16.78
CA GLN A 281 15.28 19.06 17.27
C GLN A 281 15.15 20.59 17.24
N SER A 282 14.62 21.15 16.15
CA SER A 282 14.33 22.59 16.07
C SER A 282 13.36 23.01 17.16
N ALA A 283 12.28 22.28 17.37
CA ALA A 283 11.32 22.57 18.42
C ALA A 283 11.93 22.49 19.83
N ARG A 284 12.87 21.57 20.07
CA ARG A 284 13.64 21.51 21.32
C ARG A 284 14.55 22.73 21.44
N THR A 285 15.27 23.08 20.37
CA THR A 285 16.17 24.24 20.34
C THR A 285 15.39 25.55 20.50
N ASP A 286 14.20 25.68 19.88
CA ASP A 286 13.34 26.85 20.03
C ASP A 286 12.79 27.03 21.45
N ASN A 287 12.58 25.91 22.16
CA ASN A 287 12.19 25.90 23.56
C ASN A 287 13.37 26.06 24.52
N TYR A 288 14.60 25.81 24.04
CA TYR A 288 15.80 25.97 24.83
C TYR A 288 16.11 27.45 24.98
N LYS A 289 16.06 27.96 26.21
CA LYS A 289 16.43 29.33 26.54
C LYS A 289 17.79 29.33 27.17
N ALA A 290 18.75 29.96 26.52
CA ALA A 290 20.02 30.25 27.16
C ALA A 290 19.93 31.60 27.87
N ILE A 291 20.18 31.58 29.16
CA ILE A 291 20.29 32.81 29.98
C ILE A 291 21.77 33.03 30.26
N ALA A 292 22.31 34.10 29.72
CA ALA A 292 23.65 34.53 30.10
C ALA A 292 23.55 35.35 31.39
N VAL A 293 24.23 34.90 32.42
CA VAL A 293 24.35 35.62 33.70
C VAL A 293 25.66 36.38 33.71
N GLU A 294 25.57 37.70 33.80
CA GLU A 294 26.73 38.57 33.85
C GLU A 294 27.38 38.52 35.23
N VAL A 295 28.68 38.25 35.24
CA VAL A 295 29.49 38.34 36.45
C VAL A 295 30.18 39.69 36.47
N PRO A 296 29.89 40.57 37.46
CA PRO A 296 30.48 41.90 37.52
C PRO A 296 32.00 41.85 37.71
N ILE A 297 32.71 42.71 36.99
CA ILE A 297 34.16 42.84 37.01
C ILE A 297 34.54 44.08 37.84
N ASP A 298 35.70 44.04 38.49
CA ASP A 298 36.28 45.15 39.22
C ASP A 298 36.78 46.20 38.22
N GLU A 299 36.30 47.43 38.32
CA GLU A 299 36.67 48.55 37.43
C GLU A 299 38.17 48.92 37.49
N ASN A 300 38.85 48.54 38.56
CA ASN A 300 40.26 48.90 38.80
C ASN A 300 41.27 47.82 38.46
N THR A 301 40.82 46.59 38.19
CA THR A 301 41.71 45.44 37.89
C THR A 301 41.16 44.67 36.70
N VAL A 302 41.98 44.58 35.63
CA VAL A 302 41.61 43.87 34.40
C VAL A 302 41.36 42.38 34.71
N ASP A 303 40.25 41.84 34.23
CA ASP A 303 39.88 40.42 34.30
C ASP A 303 39.65 39.81 35.71
N LYS A 304 39.45 40.63 36.74
CA LYS A 304 39.15 40.16 38.06
C LYS A 304 37.66 40.24 38.39
N PRO A 305 36.96 39.09 38.59
CA PRO A 305 35.57 39.13 39.00
C PRO A 305 35.43 39.71 40.41
N LEU A 306 34.36 40.49 40.63
CA LEU A 306 34.01 41.04 41.96
C LEU A 306 33.58 40.01 42.96
N LEU A 307 33.13 38.85 42.48
CA LEU A 307 32.72 37.69 43.31
C LEU A 307 33.86 36.69 43.45
N THR A 308 34.01 36.14 44.64
CA THR A 308 34.97 35.04 44.83
C THR A 308 34.51 33.81 44.10
N PRO A 309 35.44 32.95 43.63
CA PRO A 309 35.05 31.72 42.90
C PRO A 309 34.08 30.82 43.67
N ASP A 310 34.20 30.78 45.02
CA ASP A 310 33.29 29.99 45.87
C ASP A 310 31.87 30.53 45.83
N THR A 311 31.71 31.85 45.90
CA THR A 311 30.39 32.52 45.85
C THR A 311 29.79 32.34 44.47
N LEU A 312 30.59 32.40 43.43
CA LEU A 312 30.13 32.18 42.04
C LEU A 312 29.65 30.75 41.84
N GLY A 313 30.35 29.76 42.40
CA GLY A 313 29.96 28.37 42.38
C GLY A 313 28.64 28.11 43.08
N ILE A 314 28.41 28.69 44.26
CA ILE A 314 27.17 28.58 45.00
C ILE A 314 25.99 29.20 44.21
N PHE A 315 26.16 30.36 43.61
CA PHE A 315 25.10 30.98 42.82
C PHE A 315 24.84 30.19 41.52
N ALA A 316 25.86 29.62 40.89
CA ALA A 316 25.69 28.75 39.72
C ALA A 316 24.88 27.49 40.05
N GLU A 317 25.14 26.90 41.23
CA GLU A 317 24.43 25.71 41.69
C GLU A 317 22.97 26.02 42.08
N ILE A 318 22.74 27.10 42.80
CA ILE A 318 21.38 27.58 43.12
C ILE A 318 20.57 27.90 41.87
N ASN A 319 21.20 28.54 40.88
CA ASN A 319 20.56 28.85 39.60
C ASN A 319 20.25 27.57 38.82
N ARG A 320 21.14 26.59 38.84
CA ARG A 320 20.93 25.29 38.19
C ARG A 320 19.82 24.47 38.83
N GLU A 321 19.75 24.43 40.18
CA GLU A 321 18.69 23.73 40.91
C GLU A 321 17.31 24.40 40.79
N SER A 322 17.28 25.71 40.60
CA SER A 322 16.02 26.49 40.50
C SER A 322 15.47 26.56 39.06
N MET A 323 16.23 26.12 38.07
CA MET A 323 15.82 26.17 36.66
C MET A 323 15.49 24.78 36.13
N SER A 324 14.57 24.74 35.16
CA SER A 324 14.21 23.55 34.40
C SER A 324 15.40 23.08 33.56
N ASP A 325 15.52 21.76 33.35
CA ASP A 325 16.55 21.13 32.50
C ASP A 325 16.62 21.66 31.07
N ASP A 326 15.57 22.36 30.63
CA ASP A 326 15.46 22.97 29.29
C ASP A 326 16.10 24.39 29.23
N ILE A 327 16.70 24.89 30.31
CA ILE A 327 17.30 26.24 30.37
C ILE A 327 18.83 26.14 30.56
N GLY A 328 19.56 26.53 29.54
CA GLY A 328 21.02 26.64 29.61
C GLY A 328 21.46 27.91 30.33
N LEU A 329 22.34 27.79 31.32
CA LEU A 329 22.96 28.90 32.00
C LEU A 329 24.37 29.11 31.49
N LEU A 330 24.67 30.32 30.98
CA LEU A 330 26.01 30.72 30.58
C LEU A 330 26.46 31.87 31.47
N HIS A 331 27.56 31.67 32.24
CA HIS A 331 28.16 32.71 33.04
C HIS A 331 29.24 33.42 32.22
N THR A 332 29.08 34.67 31.93
CA THR A 332 30.04 35.47 31.15
C THR A 332 30.62 36.59 32.01
N LEU A 333 31.93 36.81 31.85
CA LEU A 333 32.66 37.90 32.53
C LEU A 333 32.52 39.17 31.73
N GLY A 334 31.93 40.24 32.31
CA GLY A 334 31.98 41.59 31.80
C GLY A 334 31.25 41.90 30.49
N SER A 335 30.39 41.01 30.01
CA SER A 335 29.55 41.28 28.86
C SER A 335 28.08 41.24 29.24
N SER A 336 27.33 42.27 28.78
CA SER A 336 25.89 42.35 29.06
C SER A 336 25.16 41.11 28.57
N ALA A 337 24.40 40.50 29.49
CA ALA A 337 23.60 39.31 29.21
C ALA A 337 22.42 39.66 28.31
N THR A 338 22.53 39.30 27.06
CA THR A 338 21.37 39.27 26.17
C THR A 338 20.84 37.86 26.07
N PRO A 339 19.52 37.61 26.28
CA PRO A 339 18.96 36.30 26.06
C PRO A 339 19.16 35.92 24.59
N ILE A 340 19.90 34.84 24.36
CA ILE A 340 20.07 34.31 23.02
C ILE A 340 18.79 33.55 22.68
N SER A 341 17.92 34.18 21.93
CA SER A 341 16.78 33.48 21.34
C SER A 341 17.21 32.89 20.00
N PHE A 342 17.19 31.58 19.91
CA PHE A 342 17.44 30.85 18.66
C PHE A 342 16.24 30.90 17.69
N LYS A 343 15.27 31.78 17.95
CA LYS A 343 14.06 31.89 17.16
C LYS A 343 14.35 32.60 15.84
N ASP A 344 14.54 31.82 14.82
CA ASP A 344 14.55 32.31 13.44
C ASP A 344 13.10 32.66 13.04
N SER A 345 12.73 33.94 13.22
CA SER A 345 11.35 34.42 13.11
C SER A 345 10.83 34.58 11.68
N SER A 346 11.57 34.16 10.66
CA SER A 346 11.21 34.52 9.28
C SER A 346 10.92 33.39 8.31
N ASN A 347 11.13 32.11 8.65
CA ASN A 347 10.84 31.03 7.73
C ASN A 347 10.49 29.72 8.46
N THR A 348 9.31 29.64 9.05
CA THR A 348 8.70 28.34 9.42
C THR A 348 8.20 27.66 8.14
N ARG A 349 9.10 27.30 7.23
CA ARG A 349 8.78 26.34 6.18
C ARG A 349 8.36 25.05 6.85
N ASN A 350 7.18 24.59 6.53
CA ASN A 350 6.70 23.29 7.02
C ASN A 350 7.38 22.18 6.21
N ASN A 351 8.70 22.07 6.33
CA ASN A 351 9.52 21.11 5.57
C ASN A 351 8.98 19.67 5.66
N VAL A 352 8.32 19.30 6.77
CA VAL A 352 7.68 18.01 6.92
C VAL A 352 6.42 17.91 6.05
N GLY A 353 5.63 18.99 5.99
CA GLY A 353 4.45 19.07 5.11
C GLY A 353 4.84 18.99 3.65
N ASP A 354 5.84 19.78 3.27
CA ASP A 354 6.37 19.82 1.90
C ASP A 354 6.94 18.47 1.48
N ALA A 355 7.69 17.77 2.36
CA ALA A 355 8.20 16.42 2.10
C ALA A 355 7.08 15.37 1.96
N VAL A 356 6.01 15.49 2.76
CA VAL A 356 4.83 14.62 2.60
C VAL A 356 4.14 14.88 1.27
N ASP A 357 4.02 16.13 0.87
CA ASP A 357 3.43 16.52 -0.42
C ASP A 357 4.27 16.00 -1.61
N GLU A 358 5.60 16.05 -1.48
CA GLU A 358 6.53 15.48 -2.46
C GLU A 358 6.33 13.95 -2.61
N ILE A 359 6.21 13.21 -1.51
CA ILE A 359 5.94 11.75 -1.53
C ILE A 359 4.64 11.45 -2.29
N TYR A 360 3.56 12.20 -2.03
CA TYR A 360 2.30 11.99 -2.74
C TYR A 360 2.41 12.37 -4.22
N ASN A 361 3.06 13.48 -4.55
CA ASN A 361 3.29 13.90 -5.92
C ASN A 361 4.14 12.89 -6.70
N ALA A 362 5.22 12.38 -6.11
CA ALA A 362 6.08 11.39 -6.72
C ALA A 362 5.41 10.01 -6.84
N SER A 363 4.49 9.66 -5.94
CA SER A 363 3.70 8.42 -6.03
C SER A 363 2.64 8.46 -7.13
N GLY A 364 2.27 9.63 -7.62
CA GLY A 364 1.13 9.82 -8.53
C GLY A 364 -0.24 9.67 -7.86
N VAL A 365 -0.28 9.39 -6.55
CA VAL A 365 -1.53 9.22 -5.80
C VAL A 365 -1.92 10.53 -5.13
N SER A 366 -3.16 10.97 -5.33
CA SER A 366 -3.63 12.21 -4.73
C SER A 366 -3.66 12.15 -3.20
N LYS A 367 -3.01 13.12 -2.54
CA LYS A 367 -3.04 13.30 -1.08
C LYS A 367 -4.47 13.44 -0.54
N GLU A 368 -5.35 14.06 -1.32
CA GLU A 368 -6.74 14.32 -0.95
C GLU A 368 -7.55 13.04 -0.78
N LEU A 369 -7.17 11.97 -1.46
CA LEU A 369 -7.77 10.65 -1.31
C LEU A 369 -7.62 10.10 0.12
N TYR A 370 -6.56 10.49 0.82
CA TYR A 370 -6.27 10.07 2.19
C TYR A 370 -6.77 11.05 3.25
N ASN A 371 -6.82 12.33 2.92
CA ASN A 371 -7.17 13.39 3.87
C ASN A 371 -8.64 13.81 3.77
N GLY A 372 -9.36 13.41 2.72
CA GLY A 372 -10.77 13.71 2.54
C GLY A 372 -11.09 15.22 2.36
N SER A 373 -10.09 16.01 1.98
CA SER A 373 -10.18 17.48 2.01
C SER A 373 -10.71 18.13 0.75
N SER A 374 -10.87 17.41 -0.35
CA SER A 374 -11.44 17.96 -1.57
C SER A 374 -12.38 17.00 -2.29
N SER A 375 -13.45 17.56 -2.81
CA SER A 375 -14.38 16.91 -3.73
C SER A 375 -14.13 17.50 -5.11
N GLY A 376 -13.73 16.71 -6.08
CA GLY A 376 -13.53 17.25 -7.39
C GLY A 376 -13.41 16.21 -8.49
N THR A 377 -13.80 16.61 -9.68
CA THR A 377 -13.69 15.83 -10.91
C THR A 377 -12.25 15.37 -11.16
N ALA A 378 -11.26 16.20 -10.78
CA ALA A 378 -9.84 15.86 -10.89
C ALA A 378 -9.45 14.63 -10.06
N LEU A 379 -9.99 14.49 -8.85
CA LEU A 379 -9.75 13.32 -8.00
C LEU A 379 -10.31 12.05 -8.65
N THR A 380 -11.50 12.12 -9.22
CA THR A 380 -12.13 10.98 -9.92
C THR A 380 -11.26 10.51 -11.09
N PHE A 381 -10.73 11.42 -11.90
CA PHE A 381 -9.85 11.08 -13.01
C PHE A 381 -8.51 10.49 -12.55
N SER A 382 -7.92 11.01 -11.46
CA SER A 382 -6.70 10.46 -10.90
C SER A 382 -6.90 9.00 -10.46
N VAL A 383 -7.99 8.72 -9.76
CA VAL A 383 -8.32 7.37 -9.30
C VAL A 383 -8.65 6.43 -10.46
N GLU A 384 -9.33 6.93 -11.51
CA GLU A 384 -9.59 6.13 -12.71
C GLU A 384 -8.28 5.75 -13.43
N ASN A 385 -7.31 6.65 -13.50
CA ASN A 385 -5.99 6.36 -14.04
C ASN A 385 -5.26 5.28 -13.22
N ASP A 386 -5.27 5.37 -11.89
CA ASP A 386 -4.66 4.40 -10.99
C ASP A 386 -5.34 3.02 -11.08
N SER A 387 -6.62 2.98 -11.44
CA SER A 387 -7.36 1.74 -11.68
C SER A 387 -6.78 0.90 -12.83
N GLY A 388 -5.99 1.50 -13.72
CA GLY A 388 -5.31 0.81 -14.81
C GLY A 388 -4.45 -0.37 -14.34
N PHE A 389 -3.78 -0.24 -13.20
CA PHE A 389 -3.01 -1.33 -12.58
C PHE A 389 -3.89 -2.52 -12.20
N VAL A 390 -5.05 -2.24 -11.62
CA VAL A 390 -6.01 -3.27 -11.21
C VAL A 390 -6.54 -4.02 -12.42
N TYR A 391 -6.90 -3.31 -13.48
CA TYR A 391 -7.42 -3.93 -14.70
C TYR A 391 -6.37 -4.77 -15.43
N GLN A 392 -5.10 -4.36 -15.41
CA GLN A 392 -4.02 -5.17 -15.96
C GLN A 392 -3.92 -6.52 -15.25
N LEU A 393 -4.06 -6.54 -13.93
CA LEU A 393 -4.07 -7.77 -13.15
C LEU A 393 -5.35 -8.58 -13.37
N TYR A 394 -6.52 -7.93 -13.52
CA TYR A 394 -7.77 -8.61 -13.87
C TYR A 394 -7.60 -9.44 -15.15
N ARG A 395 -6.92 -8.91 -16.18
CA ARG A 395 -6.65 -9.66 -17.42
C ARG A 395 -5.78 -10.88 -17.19
N GLN A 396 -4.83 -10.82 -16.27
CA GLN A 396 -4.00 -11.97 -15.93
C GLN A 396 -4.78 -13.01 -15.13
N PHE A 397 -5.60 -12.61 -14.15
CA PHE A 397 -6.49 -13.51 -13.41
C PHE A 397 -7.50 -14.19 -14.34
N GLU A 398 -8.14 -13.42 -15.20
CA GLU A 398 -9.11 -13.90 -16.19
C GLU A 398 -8.47 -14.94 -17.11
N ARG A 399 -7.28 -14.64 -17.60
CA ARG A 399 -6.53 -15.55 -18.46
C ARG A 399 -6.11 -16.84 -17.75
N TRP A 400 -5.75 -16.74 -16.47
CA TRP A 400 -5.41 -17.90 -15.66
C TRP A 400 -6.63 -18.83 -15.46
N ILE A 401 -7.78 -18.29 -15.10
CA ILE A 401 -9.02 -19.08 -14.95
C ILE A 401 -9.42 -19.72 -16.28
N ASN A 402 -9.36 -18.98 -17.37
CA ASN A 402 -9.71 -19.51 -18.70
C ASN A 402 -8.75 -20.63 -19.15
N ARG A 403 -7.46 -20.51 -18.84
CA ARG A 403 -6.50 -21.61 -19.02
C ARG A 403 -6.86 -22.81 -18.16
N TRP A 404 -7.22 -22.61 -16.91
CA TRP A 404 -7.65 -23.67 -16.01
C TRP A 404 -8.92 -24.37 -16.51
N ILE A 405 -9.95 -23.63 -16.95
CA ILE A 405 -11.17 -24.13 -17.57
C ILE A 405 -10.85 -25.03 -18.79
N LYS A 406 -9.91 -24.60 -19.64
CA LYS A 406 -9.48 -25.34 -20.81
C LYS A 406 -8.77 -26.66 -20.44
N ILE A 407 -7.82 -26.63 -19.51
CA ILE A 407 -7.06 -27.80 -19.06
C ILE A 407 -7.99 -28.81 -18.37
N ARG A 408 -8.93 -28.35 -17.57
CA ARG A 408 -9.93 -29.17 -16.86
C ARG A 408 -11.07 -29.67 -17.75
N LYS A 409 -11.02 -29.39 -19.06
CA LYS A 409 -11.96 -29.89 -20.07
C LYS A 409 -13.44 -29.50 -19.85
N TYR A 410 -13.69 -28.36 -19.21
CA TYR A 410 -15.04 -27.79 -19.14
C TYR A 410 -15.51 -27.31 -20.51
N ASN A 411 -14.61 -26.81 -21.34
CA ASN A 411 -14.88 -26.48 -22.74
C ASN A 411 -15.07 -27.75 -23.57
N LYS A 412 -16.14 -27.79 -24.35
CA LYS A 412 -16.52 -28.89 -25.23
C LYS A 412 -16.31 -28.52 -26.70
N THR A 413 -16.38 -29.48 -27.59
CA THR A 413 -16.25 -29.24 -29.04
C THR A 413 -17.37 -28.38 -29.60
N ASN A 414 -18.57 -28.43 -28.97
CA ASN A 414 -19.79 -27.80 -29.47
C ASN A 414 -20.12 -26.48 -28.76
N PHE A 415 -19.49 -26.17 -27.66
CA PHE A 415 -19.65 -24.91 -26.92
C PHE A 415 -18.47 -24.68 -25.98
N LYS A 416 -18.20 -23.41 -25.67
CA LYS A 416 -17.09 -23.00 -24.80
C LYS A 416 -17.57 -21.99 -23.79
N PHE A 417 -16.96 -21.99 -22.61
CA PHE A 417 -17.17 -21.03 -21.55
C PHE A 417 -15.98 -20.08 -21.45
N PHE A 418 -16.26 -18.85 -21.12
CA PHE A 418 -15.28 -17.82 -20.87
C PHE A 418 -15.55 -17.16 -19.51
N PHE A 419 -14.60 -17.23 -18.62
CA PHE A 419 -14.64 -16.50 -17.35
C PHE A 419 -14.28 -15.04 -17.65
N TYR A 420 -15.11 -14.13 -17.18
CA TYR A 420 -14.98 -12.70 -17.39
C TYR A 420 -14.95 -11.96 -16.07
N LEU A 421 -13.96 -11.06 -15.88
CA LEU A 421 -13.90 -10.10 -14.78
C LEU A 421 -14.42 -8.75 -15.29
N VAL A 422 -15.38 -8.19 -14.59
CA VAL A 422 -15.91 -6.87 -14.92
C VAL A 422 -14.89 -5.81 -14.50
N ASP A 423 -14.64 -4.82 -15.36
CA ASP A 423 -13.72 -3.72 -15.07
C ASP A 423 -14.34 -2.73 -14.07
N VAL A 424 -14.37 -3.16 -12.81
CA VAL A 424 -15.01 -2.47 -11.69
C VAL A 424 -14.07 -2.37 -10.52
N THR A 425 -14.01 -1.19 -9.95
CA THR A 425 -13.33 -0.88 -8.69
C THR A 425 -14.32 -0.29 -7.69
N ILE A 426 -13.92 -0.12 -6.43
CA ILE A 426 -14.77 0.53 -5.41
C ILE A 426 -15.18 1.96 -5.81
N PHE A 427 -14.41 2.62 -6.66
CA PHE A 427 -14.63 4.02 -7.03
C PHE A 427 -15.57 4.20 -8.21
N ASN A 428 -15.64 3.25 -9.14
CA ASN A 428 -16.47 3.37 -10.35
C ASN A 428 -17.66 2.41 -10.41
N ARG A 429 -17.84 1.59 -9.36
CA ARG A 429 -18.89 0.56 -9.30
C ARG A 429 -20.27 1.10 -9.64
N ASP A 430 -20.67 2.20 -9.03
CA ASP A 430 -22.01 2.78 -9.22
C ASP A 430 -22.21 3.30 -10.65
N ASN A 431 -21.20 3.94 -11.21
CA ASN A 431 -21.22 4.43 -12.60
C ASN A 431 -21.30 3.29 -13.61
N VAL A 432 -20.54 2.21 -13.39
CA VAL A 432 -20.56 1.04 -14.28
C VAL A 432 -21.87 0.29 -14.14
N SER A 433 -22.37 0.08 -12.92
CA SER A 433 -23.67 -0.54 -12.66
C SER A 433 -24.81 0.23 -13.31
N LYS A 434 -24.79 1.57 -13.20
CA LYS A 434 -25.79 2.44 -13.86
C LYS A 434 -25.77 2.30 -15.38
N ARG A 435 -24.57 2.31 -15.99
CA ARG A 435 -24.44 2.10 -17.45
C ARG A 435 -24.97 0.75 -17.90
N TYR A 436 -24.70 -0.34 -17.18
CA TYR A 436 -25.27 -1.64 -17.52
C TYR A 436 -26.78 -1.69 -17.32
N LYS A 437 -27.29 -1.09 -16.23
CA LYS A 437 -28.76 -0.97 -16.01
C LYS A 437 -29.45 -0.23 -17.16
N GLU A 438 -28.89 0.88 -17.60
CA GLU A 438 -29.40 1.64 -18.74
C GLU A 438 -29.37 0.80 -20.03
N ALA A 439 -28.26 0.09 -20.31
CA ALA A 439 -28.18 -0.79 -21.47
C ALA A 439 -29.21 -1.92 -21.43
N VAL A 440 -29.43 -2.54 -20.27
CA VAL A 440 -30.49 -3.55 -20.08
C VAL A 440 -31.88 -2.95 -20.35
N SER A 441 -32.15 -1.73 -19.88
CA SER A 441 -33.43 -1.05 -20.11
C SER A 441 -33.70 -0.75 -21.59
N LEU A 442 -32.63 -0.62 -22.39
CA LEU A 442 -32.69 -0.47 -23.84
C LEU A 442 -32.74 -1.82 -24.59
N GLY A 443 -32.81 -2.94 -23.88
CA GLY A 443 -32.91 -4.28 -24.49
C GLY A 443 -31.54 -4.91 -24.86
N VAL A 444 -30.41 -4.32 -24.47
CA VAL A 444 -29.09 -4.92 -24.69
C VAL A 444 -28.89 -6.07 -23.70
N SER A 445 -28.48 -7.24 -24.19
CA SER A 445 -28.31 -8.44 -23.38
C SER A 445 -26.99 -8.40 -22.57
N VAL A 446 -26.98 -7.58 -21.52
CA VAL A 446 -25.84 -7.43 -20.58
C VAL A 446 -26.29 -7.55 -19.11
N ILE A 447 -27.39 -8.25 -18.87
CA ILE A 447 -27.96 -8.44 -17.52
C ILE A 447 -27.01 -9.19 -16.60
N ASP A 448 -26.26 -10.12 -17.13
CA ASP A 448 -25.22 -10.89 -16.48
C ASP A 448 -24.12 -9.98 -15.91
N LYS A 449 -23.63 -9.03 -16.69
CA LYS A 449 -22.61 -8.05 -16.27
C LYS A 449 -23.15 -7.08 -15.22
N TRP A 450 -24.41 -6.67 -15.37
CA TRP A 450 -25.08 -5.87 -14.36
C TRP A 450 -25.21 -6.61 -13.03
N LEU A 451 -25.66 -7.86 -13.04
CA LEU A 451 -25.74 -8.70 -11.85
C LEU A 451 -24.37 -8.88 -11.18
N ALA A 452 -23.31 -9.07 -11.98
CA ALA A 452 -21.95 -9.15 -11.45
C ALA A 452 -21.53 -7.87 -10.72
N THR A 453 -21.92 -6.68 -11.20
CA THR A 453 -21.64 -5.42 -10.49
C THR A 453 -22.38 -5.29 -9.16
N LEU A 454 -23.52 -5.99 -9.01
CA LEU A 454 -24.28 -6.09 -7.76
C LEU A 454 -23.79 -7.19 -6.83
N ASP A 455 -22.62 -7.76 -7.11
CA ASP A 455 -21.99 -8.84 -6.34
C ASP A 455 -22.69 -10.21 -6.45
N MET A 456 -23.51 -10.39 -7.48
CA MET A 456 -24.13 -11.65 -7.78
C MET A 456 -23.25 -12.49 -8.69
N THR A 457 -22.95 -13.71 -8.27
CA THR A 457 -22.23 -14.69 -9.09
C THR A 457 -23.21 -15.59 -9.85
N PRO A 458 -22.78 -16.28 -10.92
CA PRO A 458 -23.66 -17.17 -11.68
C PRO A 458 -24.39 -18.22 -10.82
N SER A 459 -23.65 -18.85 -9.89
CA SER A 459 -24.22 -19.89 -9.01
C SER A 459 -25.24 -19.30 -8.02
N ARG A 460 -24.93 -18.14 -7.42
CA ARG A 460 -25.84 -17.44 -6.50
C ARG A 460 -27.08 -16.93 -7.22
N THR A 461 -26.93 -16.45 -8.45
CA THR A 461 -28.05 -16.00 -9.25
C THR A 461 -29.02 -17.14 -9.54
N LEU A 462 -28.51 -18.30 -9.96
CA LEU A 462 -29.35 -19.49 -10.18
C LEU A 462 -30.07 -19.93 -8.89
N GLY A 463 -29.34 -19.96 -7.78
CA GLY A 463 -29.91 -20.28 -6.47
C GLY A 463 -30.96 -19.26 -6.02
N SER A 464 -30.72 -17.98 -6.25
CA SER A 464 -31.63 -16.89 -5.93
C SER A 464 -32.95 -16.98 -6.69
N PHE A 465 -32.91 -17.33 -7.98
CA PHE A 465 -34.13 -17.56 -8.74
C PHE A 465 -35.00 -18.68 -8.19
N ILE A 466 -34.37 -19.83 -7.83
CA ILE A 466 -35.07 -20.94 -7.20
C ILE A 466 -35.66 -20.52 -5.86
N LEU A 467 -34.87 -19.84 -5.03
CA LEU A 467 -35.27 -19.38 -3.72
C LEU A 467 -36.49 -18.44 -3.80
N HIS A 468 -36.45 -17.48 -4.72
CA HIS A 468 -37.50 -16.48 -4.85
C HIS A 468 -38.76 -17.03 -5.49
N LYS A 469 -38.63 -17.92 -6.47
CA LYS A 469 -39.76 -18.49 -7.18
C LYS A 469 -40.42 -19.65 -6.45
N ASP A 470 -39.59 -20.65 -6.03
CA ASP A 470 -40.11 -21.95 -5.60
C ASP A 470 -40.23 -22.05 -4.06
N ILE A 471 -39.42 -21.28 -3.28
CA ILE A 471 -39.43 -21.34 -1.81
C ILE A 471 -40.21 -20.18 -1.20
N PHE A 472 -39.94 -18.95 -1.60
CA PHE A 472 -40.59 -17.78 -1.02
C PHE A 472 -41.85 -17.38 -1.77
N ASP A 473 -42.03 -17.83 -3.01
CA ASP A 473 -43.13 -17.44 -3.87
C ASP A 473 -43.42 -15.92 -3.87
N PHE A 474 -42.35 -15.13 -4.14
CA PHE A 474 -42.43 -13.67 -4.07
C PHE A 474 -43.49 -13.06 -4.98
N GLN A 475 -43.85 -13.73 -6.09
CA GLN A 475 -44.88 -13.23 -7.01
C GLN A 475 -46.25 -13.20 -6.34
N ASN A 476 -46.54 -14.13 -5.44
CA ASN A 476 -47.84 -14.22 -4.75
C ASN A 476 -47.78 -13.57 -3.34
N ASN A 477 -46.64 -13.62 -2.67
CA ASN A 477 -46.52 -13.18 -1.28
C ASN A 477 -46.02 -11.73 -1.13
N PHE A 478 -45.26 -11.22 -2.12
CA PHE A 478 -44.74 -9.85 -2.11
C PHE A 478 -45.30 -9.08 -3.29
N VAL A 479 -46.33 -8.28 -3.04
CA VAL A 479 -46.78 -7.28 -3.99
C VAL A 479 -45.82 -6.10 -3.97
N PRO A 480 -45.01 -5.86 -5.02
CA PRO A 480 -44.18 -4.66 -5.09
C PRO A 480 -45.06 -3.43 -4.90
N LEU A 481 -44.62 -2.48 -4.09
CA LEU A 481 -45.22 -1.16 -4.04
C LEU A 481 -45.36 -0.69 -5.50
N SER A 482 -46.61 -0.52 -5.95
CA SER A 482 -46.91 -0.13 -7.34
C SER A 482 -46.16 1.17 -7.66
N SER A 483 -45.07 1.09 -8.42
CA SER A 483 -44.57 2.27 -9.09
C SER A 483 -45.53 2.62 -10.21
N SER A 484 -45.75 3.90 -10.47
CA SER A 484 -46.60 4.41 -11.54
C SER A 484 -46.25 3.86 -12.94
N PHE A 485 -45.19 3.07 -13.08
CA PHE A 485 -44.76 2.36 -14.27
C PHE A 485 -45.34 0.95 -14.42
N ASN A 486 -45.87 0.34 -13.36
CA ASN A 486 -46.36 -1.05 -13.40
C ASN A 486 -47.88 -1.19 -13.49
N SER A 487 -48.60 -0.10 -13.70
CA SER A 487 -50.07 -0.13 -13.78
C SER A 487 -50.64 -0.55 -15.16
N SER A 488 -49.80 -1.13 -16.04
CA SER A 488 -50.23 -1.41 -17.43
C SER A 488 -50.17 -2.86 -17.90
N VAL A 489 -50.25 -3.85 -16.98
CA VAL A 489 -50.17 -5.26 -17.45
C VAL A 489 -51.53 -5.96 -17.57
N ASP A 490 -52.62 -5.40 -17.08
CA ASP A 490 -53.93 -6.08 -17.15
C ASP A 490 -55.13 -5.24 -17.59
N SER A 491 -54.94 -4.22 -18.39
CA SER A 491 -56.09 -3.61 -19.09
C SER A 491 -55.73 -3.37 -20.55
N ASN A 492 -56.48 -3.98 -21.45
CA ASN A 492 -56.48 -3.71 -22.89
C ASN A 492 -56.90 -2.28 -23.26
N GLU A 493 -56.79 -1.32 -22.35
CA GLU A 493 -57.06 0.09 -22.57
C GLU A 493 -55.76 0.88 -22.39
N THR A 494 -55.05 1.04 -23.49
CA THR A 494 -53.97 2.01 -23.63
C THR A 494 -54.56 3.41 -23.75
N GLY A 495 -54.45 4.19 -22.70
CA GLY A 495 -54.77 5.60 -22.72
C GLY A 495 -55.62 6.07 -21.54
N ARG A 496 -55.49 7.35 -21.19
CA ARG A 496 -56.34 8.02 -20.22
C ARG A 496 -57.81 7.87 -20.69
N PRO A 497 -58.71 7.31 -19.85
CA PRO A 497 -60.11 7.15 -20.25
C PRO A 497 -60.67 8.51 -20.60
N THR A 498 -61.15 8.65 -21.83
CA THR A 498 -61.91 9.84 -22.26
C THR A 498 -63.34 9.71 -21.77
N ASN A 499 -63.97 10.80 -21.35
CA ASN A 499 -65.33 10.82 -20.85
C ASN A 499 -66.36 10.23 -21.82
N LYS A 500 -66.02 10.14 -23.08
CA LYS A 500 -66.87 9.52 -24.12
C LYS A 500 -67.04 8.01 -23.94
N SER A 501 -66.18 7.35 -23.21
CA SER A 501 -66.23 5.90 -22.96
C SER A 501 -67.01 5.50 -21.69
N LYS A 502 -67.30 6.43 -20.77
CA LYS A 502 -67.88 6.11 -19.45
C LYS A 502 -69.26 6.79 -19.13
N ASN A 503 -69.81 7.63 -19.96
CA ASN A 503 -71.07 8.37 -19.68
C ASN A 503 -71.08 9.13 -18.32
N GLU A 504 -69.93 9.54 -17.81
CA GLU A 504 -69.83 10.33 -16.61
C GLU A 504 -69.52 11.80 -16.91
N THR A 505 -70.10 12.72 -16.14
CA THR A 505 -69.83 14.16 -16.27
C THR A 505 -68.43 14.49 -15.71
N LEU A 506 -67.69 15.32 -16.46
CA LEU A 506 -66.42 15.84 -16.03
C LEU A 506 -66.56 16.73 -14.77
N ASP A 507 -65.64 16.68 -13.88
CA ASP A 507 -65.49 17.70 -12.82
C ASP A 507 -64.94 19.01 -13.42
N GLU A 508 -64.99 20.11 -12.65
CA GLU A 508 -64.52 21.44 -13.11
C GLU A 508 -63.08 21.47 -13.61
N ALA A 509 -62.22 20.58 -13.10
CA ALA A 509 -60.83 20.49 -13.51
C ALA A 509 -60.68 19.74 -14.86
N GLY A 510 -61.53 18.75 -15.12
CA GLY A 510 -61.61 18.00 -16.36
C GLY A 510 -62.11 18.86 -17.52
N GLU A 511 -63.11 19.71 -17.28
CA GLU A 511 -63.67 20.66 -18.30
C GLU A 511 -62.62 21.73 -18.69
N LYS A 512 -61.81 22.23 -17.72
CA LYS A 512 -60.70 23.17 -18.00
C LYS A 512 -59.60 22.53 -18.84
N THR A 513 -59.37 21.24 -18.70
CA THR A 513 -58.33 20.51 -19.46
C THR A 513 -58.81 20.29 -20.93
N GLU A 514 -60.06 19.91 -21.16
CA GLU A 514 -60.63 19.78 -22.52
C GLU A 514 -60.65 21.11 -23.28
N THR A 515 -60.93 22.20 -22.60
CA THR A 515 -60.95 23.56 -23.21
C THR A 515 -59.54 24.03 -23.58
N ASN A 516 -58.52 23.66 -22.81
CA ASN A 516 -57.14 24.01 -23.15
C ASN A 516 -56.60 23.17 -24.31
N GLU A 517 -56.88 21.87 -24.39
CA GLU A 517 -56.49 21.03 -25.54
C GLU A 517 -57.16 21.44 -26.87
N SER A 518 -58.36 22.02 -26.84
CA SER A 518 -59.03 22.55 -28.04
C SER A 518 -58.40 23.88 -28.51
N ASN A 519 -57.74 24.64 -27.63
CA ASN A 519 -57.12 25.91 -28.00
C ASN A 519 -55.64 25.73 -28.49
N ASP A 520 -55.01 24.65 -28.20
CA ASP A 520 -53.63 24.34 -28.69
C ASP A 520 -53.63 23.76 -30.12
N LYS A 521 -54.83 23.52 -30.75
CA LYS A 521 -54.98 23.05 -32.14
C LYS A 521 -55.32 24.14 -33.15
N ARG A 522 -54.98 25.41 -32.83
CA ARG A 522 -55.11 26.51 -33.81
C ARG A 522 -53.74 27.05 -34.21
#